data_1d2d04661a3487027d0c4f1f3553dd71
#
_entry.id   1d2d04661a3487027d0c4f1f3553dd71
#
_cell.length_a   1.000
_cell.length_b   1.000
_cell.length_c   1.000
_cell.angle_alpha   90.00
_cell.angle_beta   90.00
_cell.angle_gamma   90.00
#
_symmetry.space_group_name_H-M   'P 1'
#
loop_
_entity.id
_entity.type
_entity.pdbx_description
1 polymer ?
#
loop_
_entity_poly.entity_id
_entity_poly.type
_entity_poly.pdbx_seq_one_letter_code
_entity_poly.pdbx_strand_id
1 'polypeptide(L)'
;MATLHENLHDCREYAQRHGGKRRRCSLCGHTWSVHKRKRGRKRRRVSHSLPKMVLLDREPTGRLSQRHRCSRYALYRRVRQACEQLVQHPLDAQLLLDEALVLVADGLWFKFQGHRWVLYNMALRPVVSERAYFLDPVLLEGREYGRCWRQALATALAPEQRRRVCAFVTDGFRGAKAIAAANGWVLQRCHWHVLATLRSMLGARNKKIKGRKIRQSIYQLVCEALRTSDETRAREICRELEGLAHHRYCHVRLRYIVCGFVKEIDDFRAYIRYPELCLPNTIGALESMHSQLRDVVSRTRTPQAVLLRIRSFLRFHPSIICRTAKNPQK
;
A
#
# COMPACT_ATOMS: atom_id res chain seq x y z
N MET A 1 2.80 -8.57 48.36
CA MET A 1 2.49 -7.94 49.67
C MET A 1 1.71 -8.88 50.61
N ALA A 2 0.80 -9.75 50.16
CA ALA A 2 0.11 -10.69 51.05
C ALA A 2 1.04 -11.70 51.79
N THR A 3 2.07 -12.21 51.12
CA THR A 3 3.02 -13.19 51.67
C THR A 3 3.96 -12.65 52.77
N LEU A 4 4.21 -11.34 52.78
CA LEU A 4 5.03 -10.71 53.82
C LEU A 4 4.26 -10.53 55.14
N HIS A 5 2.95 -10.32 55.09
CA HIS A 5 2.11 -10.18 56.26
C HIS A 5 1.86 -11.51 56.97
N GLU A 6 1.79 -12.64 56.25
CA GLU A 6 1.50 -13.96 56.83
C GLU A 6 2.68 -14.48 57.63
N ASN A 7 3.92 -14.05 57.35
CA ASN A 7 5.12 -14.52 58.04
C ASN A 7 5.53 -13.67 59.27
N LEU A 8 4.98 -12.48 59.41
CA LEU A 8 5.40 -11.54 60.48
C LEU A 8 4.27 -11.18 61.46
N HIS A 9 3.02 -11.51 61.17
CA HIS A 9 1.88 -11.08 61.96
C HIS A 9 0.87 -12.20 62.19
N ASP A 10 0.28 -12.28 63.39
CA ASP A 10 -0.83 -13.20 63.67
C ASP A 10 -2.09 -12.80 62.87
N CYS A 11 -2.54 -13.67 62.02
CA CYS A 11 -3.58 -13.39 61.05
C CYS A 11 -4.76 -14.34 61.25
N ARG A 12 -5.94 -13.80 61.60
CA ARG A 12 -7.15 -14.57 61.87
C ARG A 12 -8.17 -14.50 60.70
N GLU A 13 -8.94 -15.59 60.48
CA GLU A 13 -10.08 -15.58 59.56
C GLU A 13 -11.14 -14.58 60.10
N TYR A 14 -11.45 -13.59 59.30
CA TYR A 14 -12.31 -12.49 59.69
C TYR A 14 -13.74 -12.56 59.13
N ALA A 15 -13.91 -13.00 57.87
CA ALA A 15 -15.20 -13.08 57.23
C ALA A 15 -15.13 -13.92 55.96
N GLN A 16 -16.34 -14.37 55.49
CA GLN A 16 -16.51 -14.89 54.12
C GLN A 16 -17.28 -13.88 53.29
N ARG A 17 -16.78 -13.50 52.16
CA ARG A 17 -17.50 -12.67 51.19
C ARG A 17 -17.39 -13.25 49.79
N HIS A 18 -18.55 -13.50 49.16
CA HIS A 18 -18.62 -14.07 47.80
C HIS A 18 -17.82 -15.39 47.64
N GLY A 19 -17.92 -16.29 48.61
CA GLY A 19 -17.26 -17.61 48.59
C GLY A 19 -15.74 -17.61 48.81
N GLY A 20 -15.15 -16.49 49.19
CA GLY A 20 -13.71 -16.37 49.49
C GLY A 20 -13.47 -16.05 50.97
N LYS A 21 -12.54 -16.76 51.61
CA LYS A 21 -12.10 -16.48 52.99
C LYS A 21 -11.29 -15.18 53.01
N ARG A 22 -11.60 -14.30 53.99
CA ARG A 22 -10.81 -13.08 54.24
C ARG A 22 -10.07 -13.25 55.59
N ARG A 23 -8.83 -12.82 55.61
CA ARG A 23 -8.02 -12.71 56.82
C ARG A 23 -7.83 -11.26 57.22
N ARG A 24 -7.73 -11.03 58.52
CA ARG A 24 -7.38 -9.73 59.10
C ARG A 24 -6.17 -9.89 59.99
N CYS A 25 -5.20 -8.97 59.84
CA CYS A 25 -4.08 -8.88 60.76
C CYS A 25 -4.56 -8.35 62.12
N SER A 26 -4.26 -9.08 63.19
CA SER A 26 -4.62 -8.66 64.55
C SER A 26 -3.88 -7.41 65.00
N LEU A 27 -2.68 -7.16 64.50
CA LEU A 27 -1.85 -6.03 64.88
C LEU A 27 -2.16 -4.74 64.10
N CYS A 28 -2.24 -4.78 62.79
CA CYS A 28 -2.40 -3.58 61.96
C CYS A 28 -3.80 -3.43 61.34
N GLY A 29 -4.71 -4.38 61.55
CA GLY A 29 -6.06 -4.35 61.04
C GLY A 29 -6.20 -4.56 59.53
N HIS A 30 -5.09 -4.73 58.77
CA HIS A 30 -5.13 -4.94 57.35
C HIS A 30 -5.89 -6.21 56.98
N THR A 31 -6.74 -6.15 55.94
CA THR A 31 -7.57 -7.28 55.51
C THR A 31 -7.28 -7.68 54.05
N TRP A 32 -7.15 -8.99 53.79
CA TRP A 32 -6.95 -9.53 52.43
C TRP A 32 -7.75 -10.81 52.19
N SER A 33 -7.92 -11.21 50.95
CA SER A 33 -8.62 -12.43 50.57
C SER A 33 -7.64 -13.57 50.31
N VAL A 34 -7.79 -14.68 51.03
CA VAL A 34 -6.89 -15.88 50.96
C VAL A 34 -7.02 -16.60 49.60
N HIS A 35 -8.20 -16.61 49.05
CA HIS A 35 -8.40 -17.22 47.72
C HIS A 35 -8.31 -16.17 46.65
N LYS A 36 -7.33 -16.31 45.74
CA LYS A 36 -7.35 -15.62 44.47
C LYS A 36 -8.68 -15.97 43.80
N ARG A 37 -9.61 -14.99 43.70
CA ARG A 37 -10.82 -15.13 42.86
C ARG A 37 -10.39 -15.81 41.57
N LYS A 38 -11.04 -16.92 41.20
CA LYS A 38 -10.92 -17.44 39.83
C LYS A 38 -11.20 -16.25 38.93
N ARG A 39 -10.12 -15.64 38.42
CA ARG A 39 -10.22 -14.45 37.57
C ARG A 39 -11.18 -14.79 36.47
N GLY A 40 -12.19 -13.98 36.35
CA GLY A 40 -13.36 -14.14 35.51
C GLY A 40 -13.09 -14.75 34.13
N ARG A 41 -14.16 -15.13 33.45
CA ARG A 41 -14.19 -15.79 32.14
C ARG A 41 -12.86 -15.84 31.43
N LYS A 42 -12.31 -17.07 31.22
CA LYS A 42 -11.11 -17.27 30.38
C LYS A 42 -11.21 -16.34 29.18
N ARG A 43 -10.23 -15.49 28.97
CA ARG A 43 -10.17 -14.62 27.78
C ARG A 43 -10.34 -15.55 26.59
N ARG A 44 -11.48 -15.45 25.89
CA ARG A 44 -11.69 -16.19 24.64
C ARG A 44 -10.51 -15.83 23.74
N ARG A 45 -9.81 -16.85 23.23
CA ARG A 45 -8.73 -16.65 22.24
C ARG A 45 -9.29 -15.77 21.12
N VAL A 46 -8.53 -14.75 20.75
CA VAL A 46 -8.91 -13.89 19.62
C VAL A 46 -8.89 -14.75 18.37
N SER A 47 -10.02 -14.84 17.70
CA SER A 47 -10.10 -15.63 16.46
C SER A 47 -9.36 -14.89 15.34
N HIS A 48 -8.36 -15.53 14.74
CA HIS A 48 -7.67 -15.03 13.55
C HIS A 48 -8.61 -14.82 12.35
N SER A 49 -9.79 -15.45 12.35
CA SER A 49 -10.81 -15.24 11.31
C SER A 49 -11.51 -13.88 11.40
N LEU A 50 -11.52 -13.20 12.56
CA LEU A 50 -12.19 -11.91 12.71
C LEU A 50 -11.67 -10.81 11.77
N PRO A 51 -10.35 -10.59 11.61
CA PRO A 51 -9.85 -9.64 10.63
C PRO A 51 -10.31 -9.98 9.21
N LYS A 52 -10.28 -11.26 8.82
CA LYS A 52 -10.74 -11.70 7.51
C LYS A 52 -12.20 -11.34 7.28
N MET A 53 -13.10 -11.68 8.20
CA MET A 53 -14.53 -11.36 8.10
C MET A 53 -14.79 -9.84 7.95
N VAL A 54 -14.03 -9.00 8.66
CA VAL A 54 -14.21 -7.54 8.63
C VAL A 54 -13.56 -6.91 7.40
N LEU A 55 -12.34 -7.34 7.04
CA LEU A 55 -11.53 -6.67 6.02
C LEU A 55 -11.76 -7.22 4.62
N LEU A 56 -11.98 -8.53 4.47
CA LEU A 56 -12.22 -9.19 3.19
C LEU A 56 -13.70 -9.38 2.92
N ASP A 57 -14.38 -10.09 3.82
CA ASP A 57 -15.77 -10.48 3.62
C ASP A 57 -16.72 -9.31 3.86
N ARG A 58 -16.19 -8.17 4.37
CA ARG A 58 -16.93 -6.91 4.63
C ARG A 58 -18.19 -7.12 5.47
N GLU A 59 -18.17 -8.15 6.35
CA GLU A 59 -19.32 -8.43 7.20
C GLU A 59 -19.67 -7.23 8.08
N PRO A 60 -20.95 -6.83 8.14
CA PRO A 60 -21.38 -5.70 8.98
C PRO A 60 -21.03 -5.96 10.45
N THR A 61 -20.34 -5.01 11.08
CA THR A 61 -19.89 -5.12 12.48
C THR A 61 -21.05 -5.35 13.46
N GLY A 62 -22.28 -4.85 13.14
CA GLY A 62 -23.49 -5.14 13.91
C GLY A 62 -23.85 -6.63 13.92
N ARG A 63 -23.84 -7.28 12.75
CA ARG A 63 -24.12 -8.71 12.61
C ARG A 63 -23.04 -9.56 13.31
N LEU A 64 -21.76 -9.19 13.15
CA LEU A 64 -20.67 -9.85 13.86
C LEU A 64 -20.76 -9.70 15.38
N SER A 65 -21.14 -8.53 15.88
CA SER A 65 -21.29 -8.30 17.31
C SER A 65 -22.40 -9.18 17.92
N GLN A 66 -23.51 -9.36 17.23
CA GLN A 66 -24.60 -10.28 17.62
C GLN A 66 -24.10 -11.74 17.60
N ARG A 67 -23.48 -12.20 16.51
CA ARG A 67 -22.92 -13.57 16.36
C ARG A 67 -21.91 -13.88 17.49
N HIS A 68 -21.04 -12.94 17.82
CA HIS A 68 -20.03 -13.09 18.88
C HIS A 68 -20.55 -12.74 20.29
N ARG A 69 -21.82 -12.40 20.44
CA ARG A 69 -22.46 -12.02 21.72
C ARG A 69 -21.60 -11.00 22.49
N CYS A 70 -21.24 -9.91 21.84
CA CYS A 70 -20.43 -8.85 22.44
C CYS A 70 -20.87 -7.47 21.92
N SER A 71 -20.55 -6.41 22.64
CA SER A 71 -20.79 -5.04 22.16
C SER A 71 -19.94 -4.74 20.91
N ARG A 72 -20.39 -3.79 20.09
CA ARG A 72 -19.61 -3.32 18.92
C ARG A 72 -18.21 -2.84 19.34
N TYR A 73 -18.11 -2.13 20.46
CA TYR A 73 -16.84 -1.67 21.02
C TYR A 73 -15.90 -2.85 21.36
N ALA A 74 -16.43 -3.88 22.04
CA ALA A 74 -15.65 -5.07 22.35
C ALA A 74 -15.21 -5.82 21.09
N LEU A 75 -16.06 -5.86 20.06
CA LEU A 75 -15.71 -6.42 18.75
C LEU A 75 -14.56 -5.65 18.10
N TYR A 76 -14.67 -4.31 18.01
CA TYR A 76 -13.59 -3.48 17.44
C TYR A 76 -12.26 -3.70 18.15
N ARG A 77 -12.26 -3.77 19.48
CA ARG A 77 -11.05 -4.03 20.25
C ARG A 77 -10.45 -5.40 19.93
N ARG A 78 -11.30 -6.44 19.77
CA ARG A 78 -10.84 -7.79 19.38
C ARG A 78 -10.28 -7.81 17.95
N VAL A 79 -10.97 -7.18 17.01
CA VAL A 79 -10.48 -7.06 15.61
C VAL A 79 -9.14 -6.36 15.58
N ARG A 80 -9.01 -5.22 16.29
CA ARG A 80 -7.74 -4.49 16.40
C ARG A 80 -6.63 -5.37 16.97
N GLN A 81 -6.87 -6.05 18.07
CA GLN A 81 -5.89 -6.95 18.68
C GLN A 81 -5.48 -8.09 17.74
N ALA A 82 -6.45 -8.66 17.00
CA ALA A 82 -6.15 -9.70 16.00
C ALA A 82 -5.35 -9.16 14.81
N CYS A 83 -5.63 -7.94 14.37
CA CYS A 83 -4.84 -7.26 13.35
C CYS A 83 -3.41 -6.99 13.84
N GLU A 84 -3.25 -6.51 15.08
CA GLU A 84 -1.93 -6.27 15.70
C GLU A 84 -1.10 -7.57 15.78
N GLN A 85 -1.73 -8.69 16.10
CA GLN A 85 -1.06 -10.01 16.09
C GLN A 85 -0.68 -10.46 14.67
N LEU A 86 -1.60 -10.27 13.71
CA LEU A 86 -1.39 -10.67 12.32
C LEU A 86 -0.20 -9.94 11.66
N VAL A 87 -0.01 -8.65 11.98
CA VAL A 87 1.06 -7.84 11.39
C VAL A 87 2.42 -8.00 12.06
N GLN A 88 2.52 -8.78 13.16
CA GLN A 88 3.80 -9.12 13.78
C GLN A 88 4.68 -9.97 12.86
N HIS A 89 4.06 -10.76 11.97
CA HIS A 89 4.78 -11.52 10.95
C HIS A 89 4.96 -10.66 9.70
N PRO A 90 6.20 -10.51 9.17
CA PRO A 90 6.42 -9.79 7.92
C PRO A 90 5.69 -10.47 6.76
N LEU A 91 5.40 -9.72 5.70
CA LEU A 91 4.95 -10.30 4.43
C LEU A 91 6.10 -11.14 3.84
N ASP A 92 5.77 -12.31 3.26
CA ASP A 92 6.71 -13.35 2.82
C ASP A 92 7.64 -12.94 1.63
N ALA A 93 7.83 -11.66 1.40
CA ALA A 93 8.79 -11.16 0.41
C ALA A 93 10.25 -11.61 0.68
N GLN A 94 10.52 -12.23 1.83
CA GLN A 94 11.83 -12.81 2.16
C GLN A 94 12.22 -13.99 1.26
N LEU A 95 11.23 -14.65 0.60
CA LEU A 95 11.46 -15.81 -0.25
C LEU A 95 12.06 -15.48 -1.65
N LEU A 96 12.30 -14.20 -1.96
CA LEU A 96 12.71 -13.75 -3.30
C LEU A 96 14.19 -13.36 -3.37
N LEU A 97 15.03 -13.88 -2.49
CA LEU A 97 16.43 -13.41 -2.37
C LEU A 97 17.36 -13.92 -3.47
N ASP A 98 16.98 -14.96 -4.21
CA ASP A 98 17.87 -15.60 -5.19
C ASP A 98 17.65 -15.13 -6.64
N GLU A 99 16.61 -14.35 -6.91
CA GLU A 99 16.21 -13.93 -8.24
C GLU A 99 16.43 -12.43 -8.49
N ALA A 100 16.58 -12.06 -9.76
CA ALA A 100 16.50 -10.64 -10.15
C ALA A 100 15.07 -10.14 -10.01
N LEU A 101 14.91 -8.95 -9.43
CA LEU A 101 13.62 -8.42 -9.01
C LEU A 101 13.25 -7.13 -9.76
N VAL A 102 11.97 -6.98 -10.04
CA VAL A 102 11.36 -5.74 -10.49
C VAL A 102 10.56 -5.15 -9.33
N LEU A 103 10.89 -3.94 -8.92
CA LEU A 103 10.12 -3.20 -7.93
C LEU A 103 8.98 -2.46 -8.62
N VAL A 104 7.75 -2.77 -8.24
CA VAL A 104 6.54 -2.07 -8.70
C VAL A 104 6.01 -1.23 -7.56
N ALA A 105 5.82 0.08 -7.76
CA ALA A 105 5.45 0.97 -6.67
C ALA A 105 4.51 2.10 -7.10
N ASP A 106 3.62 2.48 -6.18
CA ASP A 106 2.66 3.57 -6.36
C ASP A 106 2.29 4.23 -5.03
N GLY A 107 1.92 5.50 -5.08
CA GLY A 107 1.52 6.30 -3.93
C GLY A 107 -0.01 6.45 -3.80
N LEU A 108 -0.58 6.11 -2.65
CA LEU A 108 -2.00 6.26 -2.38
C LEU A 108 -2.25 7.37 -1.36
N TRP A 109 -3.01 8.38 -1.75
CA TRP A 109 -3.28 9.57 -0.94
C TRP A 109 -4.45 9.39 0.01
N PHE A 110 -4.24 9.87 1.26
CA PHE A 110 -5.26 9.99 2.30
C PHE A 110 -5.29 11.40 2.90
N LYS A 111 -6.39 11.73 3.56
CA LYS A 111 -6.54 12.98 4.32
C LYS A 111 -7.12 12.66 5.69
N PHE A 112 -6.41 13.03 6.76
CA PHE A 112 -6.85 12.87 8.15
C PHE A 112 -6.78 14.22 8.86
N GLN A 113 -7.90 14.67 9.42
CA GLN A 113 -7.98 15.94 10.17
C GLN A 113 -7.38 17.14 9.43
N GLY A 114 -7.55 17.20 8.09
CA GLY A 114 -6.97 18.25 7.26
C GLY A 114 -5.56 17.95 6.72
N HIS A 115 -4.79 17.10 7.35
CA HIS A 115 -3.43 16.72 6.96
C HIS A 115 -3.42 15.69 5.83
N ARG A 116 -2.48 15.86 4.91
CA ARG A 116 -2.26 14.91 3.81
C ARG A 116 -1.29 13.82 4.24
N TRP A 117 -1.60 12.60 3.82
CA TRP A 117 -0.78 11.41 4.06
C TRP A 117 -0.64 10.62 2.77
N VAL A 118 0.51 10.01 2.57
CA VAL A 118 0.77 9.14 1.43
C VAL A 118 1.15 7.76 1.93
N LEU A 119 0.42 6.76 1.46
CA LEU A 119 0.78 5.37 1.60
C LEU A 119 1.66 4.98 0.41
N TYR A 120 2.90 4.64 0.68
CA TYR A 120 3.84 4.10 -0.30
C TYR A 120 3.63 2.59 -0.38
N ASN A 121 2.97 2.16 -1.44
CA ASN A 121 2.65 0.75 -1.67
C ASN A 121 3.64 0.19 -2.67
N MET A 122 4.29 -0.91 -2.31
CA MET A 122 5.39 -1.50 -3.06
C MET A 122 5.21 -3.01 -3.14
N ALA A 123 5.57 -3.59 -4.29
CA ALA A 123 5.61 -5.02 -4.49
C ALA A 123 6.87 -5.42 -5.26
N LEU A 124 7.46 -6.56 -4.91
CA LEU A 124 8.59 -7.16 -5.59
C LEU A 124 8.09 -8.27 -6.51
N ARG A 125 8.47 -8.23 -7.76
CA ARG A 125 8.16 -9.22 -8.77
C ARG A 125 9.46 -9.86 -9.29
N PRO A 126 9.62 -11.20 -9.22
CA PRO A 126 10.70 -11.86 -9.95
C PRO A 126 10.61 -11.58 -11.45
N VAL A 127 11.73 -11.41 -12.12
CA VAL A 127 11.77 -11.09 -13.56
C VAL A 127 11.02 -12.14 -14.38
N VAL A 128 11.18 -13.42 -14.03
CA VAL A 128 10.57 -14.55 -14.74
C VAL A 128 9.11 -14.82 -14.38
N SER A 129 8.54 -14.08 -13.41
CA SER A 129 7.20 -14.31 -12.90
C SER A 129 6.30 -13.08 -13.14
N GLU A 130 5.01 -13.31 -13.38
CA GLU A 130 4.01 -12.22 -13.36
C GLU A 130 3.47 -11.93 -11.96
N ARG A 131 3.80 -12.74 -10.95
CA ARG A 131 3.35 -12.56 -9.58
C ARG A 131 4.27 -11.61 -8.82
N ALA A 132 3.71 -10.52 -8.34
CA ALA A 132 4.40 -9.56 -7.48
C ALA A 132 3.92 -9.71 -6.04
N TYR A 133 4.84 -9.70 -5.09
CA TYR A 133 4.61 -9.87 -3.65
C TYR A 133 4.73 -8.53 -2.94
N PHE A 134 3.74 -8.19 -2.13
CA PHE A 134 3.74 -6.93 -1.40
C PHE A 134 4.83 -6.87 -0.34
N LEU A 135 5.45 -5.71 -0.24
CA LEU A 135 6.21 -5.29 0.94
C LEU A 135 5.25 -4.66 1.97
N ASP A 136 5.69 -4.57 3.22
CA ASP A 136 4.94 -3.82 4.21
C ASP A 136 4.86 -2.34 3.79
N PRO A 137 3.64 -1.80 3.60
CA PRO A 137 3.48 -0.44 3.13
C PRO A 137 3.91 0.57 4.19
N VAL A 138 4.41 1.71 3.73
CA VAL A 138 4.86 2.82 4.57
C VAL A 138 3.89 3.99 4.43
N LEU A 139 3.42 4.54 5.54
CA LEU A 139 2.51 5.69 5.56
C LEU A 139 3.24 6.90 6.14
N LEU A 140 3.40 7.95 5.35
CA LEU A 140 4.09 9.18 5.75
C LEU A 140 3.17 10.38 5.61
N GLU A 141 3.29 11.33 6.54
CA GLU A 141 2.60 12.61 6.45
C GLU A 141 3.26 13.53 5.42
N GLY A 142 2.44 14.29 4.71
CA GLY A 142 2.89 15.30 3.76
C GLY A 142 2.52 14.97 2.31
N ARG A 143 3.34 15.50 1.39
CA ARG A 143 3.18 15.29 -0.05
C ARG A 143 4.15 14.21 -0.54
N GLU A 144 3.83 13.67 -1.68
CA GLU A 144 4.68 12.71 -2.38
C GLU A 144 5.90 13.41 -3.00
N TYR A 145 7.04 13.25 -2.34
CA TYR A 145 8.33 13.77 -2.80
C TYR A 145 9.37 12.66 -2.89
N GLY A 146 10.39 12.86 -3.71
CA GLY A 146 11.49 11.89 -3.85
C GLY A 146 12.19 11.55 -2.52
N ARG A 147 12.27 12.51 -1.57
CA ARG A 147 12.81 12.26 -0.22
C ARG A 147 11.95 11.26 0.57
N CYS A 148 10.62 11.38 0.47
CA CYS A 148 9.69 10.49 1.16
C CYS A 148 9.73 9.08 0.53
N TRP A 149 9.86 9.00 -0.80
CA TRP A 149 10.08 7.72 -1.48
C TRP A 149 11.39 7.05 -1.05
N ARG A 150 12.50 7.79 -0.93
CA ARG A 150 13.76 7.24 -0.40
C ARG A 150 13.60 6.68 1.01
N GLN A 151 12.90 7.42 1.88
CA GLN A 151 12.59 6.96 3.24
C GLN A 151 11.71 5.70 3.22
N ALA A 152 10.65 5.68 2.41
CA ALA A 152 9.75 4.53 2.29
C ALA A 152 10.49 3.29 1.77
N LEU A 153 11.33 3.44 0.75
CA LEU A 153 12.18 2.37 0.21
C LEU A 153 13.17 1.84 1.25
N ALA A 154 13.81 2.73 2.01
CA ALA A 154 14.75 2.32 3.07
C ALA A 154 14.05 1.58 4.22
N THR A 155 12.75 1.90 4.46
CA THR A 155 11.96 1.25 5.52
C THR A 155 11.42 -0.12 5.09
N ALA A 156 10.96 -0.24 3.84
CA ALA A 156 10.23 -1.42 3.39
C ALA A 156 11.10 -2.47 2.67
N LEU A 157 12.20 -2.04 2.06
CA LEU A 157 13.04 -2.88 1.21
C LEU A 157 14.34 -3.23 1.95
N ALA A 158 14.52 -4.50 2.29
CA ALA A 158 15.75 -4.97 2.91
C ALA A 158 16.97 -4.75 1.99
N PRO A 159 18.17 -4.53 2.54
CA PRO A 159 19.38 -4.30 1.74
C PRO A 159 19.66 -5.42 0.72
N GLU A 160 19.40 -6.66 1.08
CA GLU A 160 19.57 -7.84 0.23
C GLU A 160 18.62 -7.80 -0.96
N GLN A 161 17.34 -7.53 -0.70
CA GLN A 161 16.32 -7.37 -1.75
C GLN A 161 16.68 -6.19 -2.67
N ARG A 162 17.12 -5.07 -2.09
CA ARG A 162 17.49 -3.86 -2.83
C ARG A 162 18.62 -4.12 -3.84
N ARG A 163 19.61 -4.96 -3.48
CA ARG A 163 20.71 -5.36 -4.38
C ARG A 163 20.24 -6.23 -5.55
N ARG A 164 19.12 -6.93 -5.39
CA ARG A 164 18.52 -7.78 -6.43
C ARG A 164 17.55 -7.03 -7.35
N VAL A 165 17.11 -5.84 -6.96
CA VAL A 165 16.26 -5.03 -7.84
C VAL A 165 17.06 -4.54 -9.03
N CYS A 166 16.60 -4.88 -10.24
CA CYS A 166 17.18 -4.43 -11.51
C CYS A 166 16.34 -3.36 -12.21
N ALA A 167 15.04 -3.26 -11.87
CA ALA A 167 14.17 -2.28 -12.48
C ALA A 167 13.12 -1.73 -11.48
N PHE A 168 12.69 -0.49 -11.74
CA PHE A 168 11.70 0.24 -10.96
C PHE A 168 10.55 0.69 -11.85
N VAL A 169 9.35 0.19 -11.59
CA VAL A 169 8.12 0.51 -12.33
C VAL A 169 7.22 1.39 -11.47
N THR A 170 6.92 2.61 -11.94
CA THR A 170 6.15 3.61 -11.17
C THR A 170 5.40 4.57 -12.08
N ASP A 171 4.51 5.39 -11.51
CA ASP A 171 3.79 6.46 -12.20
C ASP A 171 4.71 7.61 -12.70
N GLY A 172 5.93 7.69 -12.20
CA GLY A 172 6.91 8.73 -12.56
C GLY A 172 6.76 9.99 -11.72
N PHE A 173 6.53 9.85 -10.42
CA PHE A 173 6.59 10.95 -9.46
C PHE A 173 7.92 11.71 -9.54
N ARG A 174 7.92 12.98 -9.11
CA ARG A 174 9.12 13.82 -9.12
C ARG A 174 10.23 13.21 -8.27
N GLY A 175 11.33 12.81 -8.93
CA GLY A 175 12.49 12.16 -8.30
C GLY A 175 12.60 10.67 -8.57
N ALA A 176 11.65 10.03 -9.25
CA ALA A 176 11.72 8.61 -9.61
C ALA A 176 12.99 8.27 -10.40
N LYS A 177 13.31 9.09 -11.40
CA LYS A 177 14.54 8.93 -12.23
C LYS A 177 15.82 9.01 -11.41
N ALA A 178 15.90 9.97 -10.48
CA ALA A 178 17.05 10.11 -9.59
C ALA A 178 17.19 8.92 -8.62
N ILE A 179 16.07 8.37 -8.15
CA ILE A 179 16.08 7.17 -7.31
C ILE A 179 16.54 5.94 -8.11
N ALA A 180 16.01 5.74 -9.31
CA ALA A 180 16.42 4.64 -10.18
C ALA A 180 17.91 4.72 -10.50
N ALA A 181 18.41 5.89 -10.95
CA ALA A 181 19.81 6.11 -11.26
C ALA A 181 20.73 5.87 -10.06
N ALA A 182 20.38 6.37 -8.86
CA ALA A 182 21.17 6.20 -7.65
C ALA A 182 21.30 4.73 -7.20
N ASN A 183 20.43 3.83 -7.70
CA ASN A 183 20.45 2.40 -7.38
C ASN A 183 20.89 1.52 -8.56
N GLY A 184 21.18 2.09 -9.73
CA GLY A 184 21.48 1.34 -10.95
C GLY A 184 20.27 0.58 -11.52
N TRP A 185 19.04 1.04 -11.24
CA TRP A 185 17.81 0.41 -11.70
C TRP A 185 17.33 0.99 -13.02
N VAL A 186 16.83 0.15 -13.90
CA VAL A 186 16.11 0.58 -15.10
C VAL A 186 14.77 1.18 -14.66
N LEU A 187 14.47 2.41 -15.10
CA LEU A 187 13.17 3.03 -14.82
C LEU A 187 12.17 2.68 -15.93
N GLN A 188 11.02 2.13 -15.55
CA GLN A 188 9.85 2.00 -16.44
C GLN A 188 8.73 2.87 -15.90
N ARG A 189 8.26 3.83 -16.68
CA ARG A 189 7.11 4.67 -16.33
C ARG A 189 5.81 4.01 -16.77
N CYS A 190 4.79 4.12 -15.92
CA CYS A 190 3.47 3.56 -16.15
C CYS A 190 2.75 4.24 -17.31
N HIS A 191 2.38 3.48 -18.34
CA HIS A 191 1.61 3.99 -19.50
C HIS A 191 0.21 4.44 -19.11
N TRP A 192 -0.43 3.75 -18.16
CA TRP A 192 -1.80 4.07 -17.77
C TRP A 192 -1.93 5.52 -17.30
N HIS A 193 -0.99 6.02 -16.50
CA HIS A 193 -1.05 7.39 -15.95
C HIS A 193 -0.97 8.46 -17.02
N VAL A 194 -0.08 8.35 -17.99
CA VAL A 194 0.02 9.33 -19.09
C VAL A 194 -1.21 9.24 -20.00
N LEU A 195 -1.67 8.01 -20.33
CA LEU A 195 -2.85 7.82 -21.18
C LEU A 195 -4.14 8.27 -20.49
N ALA A 196 -4.32 7.99 -19.19
CA ALA A 196 -5.48 8.44 -18.42
C ALA A 196 -5.52 9.97 -18.33
N THR A 197 -4.35 10.61 -18.13
CA THR A 197 -4.24 12.07 -18.11
C THR A 197 -4.62 12.67 -19.47
N LEU A 198 -4.05 12.17 -20.55
CA LEU A 198 -4.38 12.63 -21.90
C LEU A 198 -5.85 12.39 -22.25
N ARG A 199 -6.40 11.22 -21.92
CA ARG A 199 -7.81 10.88 -22.13
C ARG A 199 -8.74 11.85 -21.41
N SER A 200 -8.41 12.24 -20.18
CA SER A 200 -9.19 13.24 -19.43
C SER A 200 -9.23 14.61 -20.13
N MET A 201 -8.22 14.91 -20.94
CA MET A 201 -8.09 16.17 -21.69
C MET A 201 -8.71 16.12 -23.09
N LEU A 202 -9.17 14.96 -23.59
CA LEU A 202 -9.81 14.87 -24.91
C LEU A 202 -11.12 15.66 -24.99
N GLY A 203 -11.74 15.96 -23.85
CA GLY A 203 -13.00 16.72 -23.81
C GLY A 203 -14.17 15.95 -24.39
N ALA A 204 -14.24 14.64 -24.13
CA ALA A 204 -15.29 13.76 -24.66
C ALA A 204 -16.72 14.26 -24.36
N ARG A 205 -16.91 14.93 -23.22
CA ARG A 205 -18.20 15.51 -22.79
C ARG A 205 -18.45 16.92 -23.34
N ASN A 206 -17.43 17.59 -23.91
CA ASN A 206 -17.54 18.95 -24.41
C ASN A 206 -17.16 19.01 -25.91
N LYS A 207 -18.16 18.91 -26.79
CA LYS A 207 -17.97 18.93 -28.26
C LYS A 207 -17.39 20.26 -28.75
N LYS A 208 -17.51 21.36 -27.99
CA LYS A 208 -17.05 22.72 -28.37
C LYS A 208 -15.64 23.05 -27.92
N ILE A 209 -14.90 22.09 -27.34
CA ILE A 209 -13.54 22.35 -26.79
C ILE A 209 -12.60 22.76 -27.96
N LYS A 210 -11.93 23.91 -27.82
CA LYS A 210 -10.91 24.37 -28.79
C LYS A 210 -9.76 23.37 -28.88
N GLY A 211 -9.27 23.13 -30.11
CA GLY A 211 -8.14 22.22 -30.35
C GLY A 211 -8.48 20.73 -30.17
N ARG A 212 -9.73 20.32 -30.29
CA ARG A 212 -10.13 18.90 -30.13
C ARG A 212 -9.37 17.96 -31.06
N LYS A 213 -9.22 18.32 -32.35
CA LYS A 213 -8.44 17.50 -33.30
C LYS A 213 -7.02 17.31 -32.86
N ILE A 214 -6.32 18.38 -32.40
CA ILE A 214 -4.96 18.33 -31.91
C ILE A 214 -4.84 17.41 -30.68
N ARG A 215 -5.76 17.51 -29.72
CA ARG A 215 -5.80 16.64 -28.55
C ARG A 215 -5.94 15.17 -28.92
N GLN A 216 -6.76 14.89 -29.92
CA GLN A 216 -6.99 13.55 -30.44
C GLN A 216 -5.75 13.01 -31.17
N SER A 217 -5.12 13.82 -32.04
CA SER A 217 -3.87 13.47 -32.72
C SER A 217 -2.76 13.19 -31.71
N ILE A 218 -2.58 14.07 -30.71
CA ILE A 218 -1.60 13.86 -29.63
C ILE A 218 -1.86 12.54 -28.91
N TYR A 219 -3.10 12.24 -28.53
CA TYR A 219 -3.43 10.99 -27.86
C TYR A 219 -3.08 9.76 -28.71
N GLN A 220 -3.41 9.79 -30.01
CA GLN A 220 -3.12 8.70 -30.95
C GLN A 220 -1.61 8.50 -31.12
N LEU A 221 -0.85 9.57 -31.33
CA LEU A 221 0.60 9.53 -31.46
C LEU A 221 1.28 9.01 -30.20
N VAL A 222 0.83 9.43 -29.01
CA VAL A 222 1.37 8.88 -27.75
C VAL A 222 1.07 7.39 -27.64
N CYS A 223 -0.14 6.93 -28.00
CA CYS A 223 -0.46 5.51 -28.02
C CYS A 223 0.43 4.72 -29.01
N GLU A 224 0.74 5.29 -30.16
CA GLU A 224 1.62 4.70 -31.17
C GLU A 224 3.07 4.65 -30.66
N ALA A 225 3.60 5.78 -30.15
CA ALA A 225 4.96 5.87 -29.59
C ALA A 225 5.22 4.86 -28.49
N LEU A 226 4.21 4.60 -27.65
CA LEU A 226 4.29 3.61 -26.58
C LEU A 226 4.31 2.17 -27.06
N ARG A 227 3.83 1.87 -28.28
CA ARG A 227 3.67 0.50 -28.78
C ARG A 227 4.66 0.12 -29.87
N THR A 228 5.15 1.08 -30.67
CA THR A 228 6.05 0.77 -31.78
C THR A 228 7.38 0.21 -31.25
N SER A 229 7.86 -0.87 -31.85
CA SER A 229 9.19 -1.40 -31.61
C SER A 229 10.28 -0.69 -32.45
N ASP A 230 9.86 0.03 -33.49
CA ASP A 230 10.74 0.79 -34.37
C ASP A 230 11.19 2.09 -33.68
N GLU A 231 12.49 2.20 -33.39
CA GLU A 231 13.09 3.38 -32.77
C GLU A 231 13.10 4.59 -33.70
N THR A 232 13.20 4.39 -35.01
CA THR A 232 13.15 5.48 -36.00
C THR A 232 11.75 6.10 -35.98
N ARG A 233 10.74 5.24 -36.07
CA ARG A 233 9.34 5.67 -36.02
C ARG A 233 9.01 6.35 -34.67
N ALA A 234 9.52 5.83 -33.57
CA ALA A 234 9.32 6.47 -32.24
C ALA A 234 9.90 7.88 -32.20
N ARG A 235 11.09 8.10 -32.77
CA ARG A 235 11.71 9.44 -32.87
C ARG A 235 10.94 10.40 -33.79
N GLU A 236 10.40 9.90 -34.89
CA GLU A 236 9.51 10.68 -35.78
C GLU A 236 8.27 11.14 -35.02
N ILE A 237 7.60 10.23 -34.32
CA ILE A 237 6.42 10.56 -33.52
C ILE A 237 6.76 11.61 -32.45
N CYS A 238 7.93 11.53 -31.81
CA CYS A 238 8.36 12.54 -30.85
C CYS A 238 8.46 13.92 -31.51
N ARG A 239 9.03 14.02 -32.70
CA ARG A 239 9.10 15.29 -33.48
C ARG A 239 7.70 15.82 -33.85
N GLU A 240 6.80 14.92 -34.30
CA GLU A 240 5.42 15.28 -34.57
C GLU A 240 4.68 15.80 -33.32
N LEU A 241 4.88 15.14 -32.17
CA LEU A 241 4.32 15.55 -30.87
C LEU A 241 4.83 16.93 -30.43
N GLU A 242 6.11 17.22 -30.62
CA GLU A 242 6.70 18.53 -30.33
C GLU A 242 6.06 19.61 -31.22
N GLY A 243 5.90 19.36 -32.52
CA GLY A 243 5.20 20.26 -33.43
C GLY A 243 3.77 20.56 -33.01
N LEU A 244 3.01 19.52 -32.63
CA LEU A 244 1.64 19.68 -32.12
C LEU A 244 1.60 20.39 -30.76
N ALA A 245 2.57 20.18 -29.89
CA ALA A 245 2.66 20.84 -28.59
C ALA A 245 2.83 22.35 -28.74
N HIS A 246 3.53 22.82 -29.77
CA HIS A 246 3.74 24.24 -30.07
C HIS A 246 2.63 24.88 -30.90
N HIS A 247 1.65 24.10 -31.36
CA HIS A 247 0.54 24.62 -32.13
C HIS A 247 -0.33 25.60 -31.31
N ARG A 248 -0.80 26.70 -31.93
CA ARG A 248 -1.56 27.79 -31.27
C ARG A 248 -2.81 27.33 -30.48
N TYR A 249 -3.44 26.23 -30.88
CA TYR A 249 -4.60 25.66 -30.19
C TYR A 249 -4.24 24.57 -29.18
N CYS A 250 -2.96 24.29 -28.96
CA CYS A 250 -2.55 23.37 -27.92
C CYS A 250 -2.62 24.05 -26.55
N HIS A 251 -3.44 23.49 -25.65
CA HIS A 251 -3.59 24.03 -24.30
C HIS A 251 -2.28 23.90 -23.51
N VAL A 252 -1.90 24.91 -22.73
CA VAL A 252 -0.62 24.99 -21.98
C VAL A 252 -0.35 23.73 -21.15
N ARG A 253 -1.35 23.23 -20.42
CA ARG A 253 -1.20 21.99 -19.64
C ARG A 253 -0.92 20.77 -20.52
N LEU A 254 -1.55 20.68 -21.69
CA LEU A 254 -1.32 19.59 -22.64
C LEU A 254 0.10 19.67 -23.20
N ARG A 255 0.56 20.87 -23.58
CA ARG A 255 1.93 21.12 -24.00
C ARG A 255 2.92 20.62 -22.98
N TYR A 256 2.76 21.00 -21.71
CA TYR A 256 3.63 20.55 -20.63
C TYR A 256 3.71 19.02 -20.52
N ILE A 257 2.57 18.34 -20.62
CA ILE A 257 2.52 16.87 -20.54
C ILE A 257 3.23 16.24 -21.74
N VAL A 258 3.00 16.75 -22.96
CA VAL A 258 3.63 16.23 -24.18
C VAL A 258 5.14 16.44 -24.17
N CYS A 259 5.61 17.64 -23.82
CA CYS A 259 7.05 17.92 -23.72
C CYS A 259 7.72 17.02 -22.64
N GLY A 260 7.04 16.81 -21.51
CA GLY A 260 7.52 15.89 -20.48
C GLY A 260 7.57 14.44 -20.98
N PHE A 261 6.55 13.98 -21.71
CA PHE A 261 6.52 12.66 -22.32
C PHE A 261 7.66 12.46 -23.32
N VAL A 262 7.85 13.38 -24.25
CA VAL A 262 8.92 13.31 -25.27
C VAL A 262 10.29 13.26 -24.60
N LYS A 263 10.54 14.13 -23.61
CA LYS A 263 11.80 14.16 -22.85
C LYS A 263 12.11 12.84 -22.14
N GLU A 264 11.08 12.11 -21.74
CA GLU A 264 11.20 10.90 -20.92
C GLU A 264 10.72 9.64 -21.65
N ILE A 265 10.66 9.69 -23.00
CA ILE A 265 10.15 8.59 -23.83
C ILE A 265 10.89 7.27 -23.56
N ASP A 266 12.18 7.35 -23.27
CA ASP A 266 13.01 6.19 -22.99
C ASP A 266 12.56 5.46 -21.72
N ASP A 267 12.19 6.23 -20.69
CA ASP A 267 11.68 5.68 -19.42
C ASP A 267 10.29 5.03 -19.61
N PHE A 268 9.51 5.47 -20.61
CA PHE A 268 8.24 4.83 -20.97
C PHE A 268 8.42 3.57 -21.83
N ARG A 269 9.52 3.47 -22.56
CA ARG A 269 9.81 2.39 -23.50
C ARG A 269 10.84 1.39 -22.98
N ALA A 270 11.19 1.45 -21.70
CA ALA A 270 12.17 0.55 -21.09
C ALA A 270 11.77 -0.93 -21.27
N TYR A 271 10.47 -1.27 -21.25
CA TYR A 271 9.97 -2.62 -21.48
C TYR A 271 10.27 -3.17 -22.89
N ILE A 272 10.49 -2.30 -23.89
CA ILE A 272 10.90 -2.67 -25.25
C ILE A 272 12.43 -2.79 -25.31
N ARG A 273 13.16 -1.87 -24.66
CA ARG A 273 14.62 -1.78 -24.69
C ARG A 273 15.30 -2.87 -23.86
N TYR A 274 14.63 -3.35 -22.82
CA TYR A 274 15.13 -4.38 -21.91
C TYR A 274 14.13 -5.54 -21.86
N PRO A 275 13.94 -6.27 -22.97
CA PRO A 275 12.95 -7.35 -23.05
C PRO A 275 13.25 -8.51 -22.10
N GLU A 276 14.53 -8.70 -21.74
CA GLU A 276 15.00 -9.70 -20.77
C GLU A 276 14.47 -9.44 -19.35
N LEU A 277 14.13 -8.19 -19.00
CA LEU A 277 13.56 -7.85 -17.69
C LEU A 277 12.05 -8.09 -17.61
N CYS A 278 11.42 -8.46 -18.72
CA CYS A 278 9.98 -8.77 -18.78
C CYS A 278 9.11 -7.70 -18.11
N LEU A 279 9.43 -6.40 -18.25
CA LEU A 279 8.81 -5.32 -17.49
C LEU A 279 7.31 -5.18 -17.78
N PRO A 280 6.47 -4.91 -16.76
CA PRO A 280 5.11 -4.46 -16.97
C PRO A 280 5.14 -3.00 -17.46
N ASN A 281 4.35 -2.67 -18.45
CA ASN A 281 4.20 -1.30 -18.94
C ASN A 281 3.16 -0.48 -18.14
N THR A 282 2.47 -1.12 -17.19
CA THR A 282 1.50 -0.46 -16.30
C THR A 282 1.60 -0.99 -14.88
N ILE A 283 1.19 -0.17 -13.92
CA ILE A 283 0.99 -0.55 -12.51
C ILE A 283 -0.48 -0.81 -12.21
N GLY A 284 -1.29 -1.14 -13.22
CA GLY A 284 -2.75 -1.30 -13.09
C GLY A 284 -3.19 -2.30 -12.03
N ALA A 285 -2.35 -3.30 -11.70
CA ALA A 285 -2.61 -4.22 -10.61
C ALA A 285 -2.55 -3.50 -9.23
N LEU A 286 -1.59 -2.59 -9.02
CA LEU A 286 -1.53 -1.75 -7.81
C LEU A 286 -2.71 -0.77 -7.76
N GLU A 287 -3.10 -0.17 -8.87
CA GLU A 287 -4.26 0.72 -8.97
C GLU A 287 -5.56 0.01 -8.56
N SER A 288 -5.75 -1.22 -9.06
CA SER A 288 -6.88 -2.06 -8.65
C SER A 288 -6.86 -2.34 -7.14
N MET A 289 -5.69 -2.64 -6.59
CA MET A 289 -5.49 -2.83 -5.15
C MET A 289 -5.79 -1.55 -4.38
N HIS A 290 -5.38 -0.37 -4.86
CA HIS A 290 -5.67 0.92 -4.22
C HIS A 290 -7.17 1.18 -4.04
N SER A 291 -8.00 0.77 -4.99
CA SER A 291 -9.47 0.84 -4.84
C SER A 291 -9.94 0.01 -3.66
N GLN A 292 -9.45 -1.23 -3.53
CA GLN A 292 -9.80 -2.12 -2.41
C GLN A 292 -9.29 -1.55 -1.08
N LEU A 293 -8.06 -1.02 -1.04
CA LEU A 293 -7.50 -0.42 0.15
C LEU A 293 -8.30 0.79 0.64
N ARG A 294 -8.81 1.65 -0.27
CA ARG A 294 -9.71 2.76 0.08
C ARG A 294 -10.98 2.26 0.76
N ASP A 295 -11.57 1.19 0.25
CA ASP A 295 -12.77 0.59 0.84
C ASP A 295 -12.52 0.02 2.24
N VAL A 296 -11.42 -0.70 2.42
CA VAL A 296 -11.01 -1.29 3.71
C VAL A 296 -10.86 -0.23 4.80
N VAL A 297 -10.41 0.97 4.43
CA VAL A 297 -10.16 2.05 5.38
C VAL A 297 -11.22 3.16 5.38
N SER A 298 -12.28 3.05 4.60
CA SER A 298 -13.28 4.10 4.36
C SER A 298 -13.87 4.74 5.62
N ARG A 299 -13.91 3.99 6.75
CA ARG A 299 -14.42 4.46 8.05
C ARG A 299 -13.34 4.69 9.09
N THR A 300 -12.08 4.71 8.69
CA THR A 300 -10.94 4.82 9.60
C THR A 300 -10.50 6.28 9.69
N ARG A 301 -10.31 6.78 10.93
CA ARG A 301 -10.09 8.21 11.18
C ARG A 301 -8.65 8.57 11.56
N THR A 302 -7.79 7.59 11.83
CA THR A 302 -6.41 7.83 12.26
C THR A 302 -5.41 7.11 11.35
N PRO A 303 -4.24 7.72 11.09
CA PRO A 303 -3.20 7.12 10.24
C PRO A 303 -2.75 5.74 10.71
N GLN A 304 -2.57 5.58 12.03
CA GLN A 304 -2.14 4.30 12.64
C GLN A 304 -3.16 3.19 12.40
N ALA A 305 -4.46 3.49 12.56
CA ALA A 305 -5.51 2.50 12.33
C ALA A 305 -5.66 2.17 10.82
N VAL A 306 -5.42 3.14 9.94
CA VAL A 306 -5.36 2.91 8.47
C VAL A 306 -4.21 1.97 8.14
N LEU A 307 -2.99 2.27 8.60
CA LEU A 307 -1.83 1.45 8.33
C LEU A 307 -2.00 0.02 8.86
N LEU A 308 -2.51 -0.13 10.09
CA LEU A 308 -2.79 -1.44 10.69
C LEU A 308 -3.77 -2.25 9.83
N ARG A 309 -4.89 -1.66 9.39
CA ARG A 309 -5.89 -2.34 8.55
C ARG A 309 -5.32 -2.73 7.20
N ILE A 310 -4.57 -1.84 6.54
CA ILE A 310 -3.95 -2.11 5.25
C ILE A 310 -2.93 -3.23 5.37
N ARG A 311 -2.03 -3.17 6.35
CA ARG A 311 -1.07 -4.25 6.62
C ARG A 311 -1.77 -5.58 6.88
N SER A 312 -2.83 -5.59 7.67
CA SER A 312 -3.62 -6.80 7.93
C SER A 312 -4.32 -7.32 6.67
N PHE A 313 -4.87 -6.43 5.84
CA PHE A 313 -5.50 -6.80 4.58
C PHE A 313 -4.50 -7.45 3.61
N LEU A 314 -3.30 -6.88 3.50
CA LEU A 314 -2.24 -7.40 2.62
C LEU A 314 -1.72 -8.78 3.07
N ARG A 315 -1.85 -9.18 4.37
CA ARG A 315 -1.55 -10.57 4.80
C ARG A 315 -2.51 -11.59 4.21
N PHE A 316 -3.73 -11.17 3.87
CA PHE A 316 -4.68 -12.03 3.18
C PHE A 316 -4.54 -11.97 1.65
N HIS A 317 -3.93 -10.90 1.14
CA HIS A 317 -3.65 -10.67 -0.29
C HIS A 317 -2.16 -10.34 -0.46
N PRO A 318 -1.27 -11.32 -0.22
CA PRO A 318 0.18 -11.05 -0.19
C PRO A 318 0.78 -10.78 -1.56
N SER A 319 0.03 -11.05 -2.64
CA SER A 319 0.53 -10.90 -4.02
C SER A 319 -0.54 -10.41 -4.99
N ILE A 320 -0.08 -9.85 -6.09
CA ILE A 320 -0.88 -9.42 -7.24
C ILE A 320 -0.26 -9.95 -8.54
N ILE A 321 -1.04 -9.97 -9.62
CA ILE A 321 -0.53 -10.32 -10.96
C ILE A 321 -0.18 -9.04 -11.70
N CYS A 322 1.10 -8.83 -11.92
CA CYS A 322 1.66 -7.75 -12.74
C CYS A 322 2.10 -8.33 -14.08
N ARG A 323 1.18 -8.35 -15.04
CA ARG A 323 1.42 -8.94 -16.37
C ARG A 323 2.58 -8.27 -17.08
N THR A 324 3.44 -9.07 -17.66
CA THR A 324 4.48 -8.61 -18.58
C THR A 324 3.83 -7.92 -19.77
N ALA A 325 4.41 -6.81 -20.21
CA ALA A 325 3.97 -6.15 -21.43
C ALA A 325 4.19 -7.10 -22.63
N LYS A 326 3.17 -7.25 -23.45
CA LYS A 326 3.34 -8.02 -24.71
C LYS A 326 4.34 -7.27 -25.58
N ASN A 327 5.40 -7.93 -25.96
CA ASN A 327 6.36 -7.38 -26.92
C ASN A 327 5.64 -7.25 -28.27
N PRO A 328 5.59 -6.06 -28.89
CA PRO A 328 4.96 -5.88 -30.20
C PRO A 328 5.60 -6.67 -31.33
N GLN A 329 6.78 -7.31 -31.09
CA GLN A 329 7.47 -8.15 -32.08
C GLN A 329 7.07 -9.64 -32.04
N LYS A 330 6.17 -10.03 -31.14
CA LYS A 330 5.53 -11.35 -31.10
C LYS A 330 4.03 -11.16 -31.36
#